data_969d852146b83ed4bf47176fba96ab82
#
_entry.id   969d852146b83ed4bf47176fba96ab82
#
_cell.length_a   1.000
_cell.length_b   1.000
_cell.length_c   1.000
_cell.angle_alpha   90.00
_cell.angle_beta   90.00
_cell.angle_gamma   90.00
#
_symmetry.space_group_name_H-M   'P 1'
#
loop_
_entity.id
_entity.type
_entity.pdbx_description
1 polymer ?
#
loop_
_entity_poly.entity_id
_entity_poly.type
_entity_poly.pdbx_seq_one_letter_code
_entity_poly.pdbx_strand_id
1 'polypeptide(L)'
;LLHIIDRHQETSASTDHSGAIGVDAQENLLNQLTEEEGTRTRQVRDRGRVFLNGLRQRCEANAAISVDTRQRYGQLLGTLEEQQQDVALYVLGRRGESAAHTRRDLGRHVEMISRQVRRPILTVAGEFAEPRSALIAYDGKRMTRRCVELIAQNPKLNDIPIHVIMSGKRANDADKHLQWAKDTLNTAGFTVETAYAPGDPEQEITRAIGERQADLLVMGAYSRSPLRSLILGSRTNDLLRASQVPTVTIHL
;
A
#
# COMPACT_ATOMS: atom_id res chain seq x y z
N LEU A 1 1.30 -6.21 -14.07
CA LEU A 1 -0.02 -6.14 -13.43
C LEU A 1 -0.38 -7.50 -12.88
N LEU A 2 -0.83 -7.56 -11.61
CA LEU A 2 -1.17 -8.80 -10.93
C LEU A 2 -2.63 -8.75 -10.46
N HIS A 3 -3.40 -9.78 -10.80
CA HIS A 3 -4.75 -10.02 -10.29
C HIS A 3 -4.77 -11.37 -9.56
N ILE A 4 -5.27 -11.37 -8.32
CA ILE A 4 -5.33 -12.58 -7.49
C ILE A 4 -6.79 -12.92 -7.22
N ILE A 5 -7.14 -14.17 -7.50
CA ILE A 5 -8.46 -14.74 -7.23
C ILE A 5 -8.35 -15.50 -5.90
N ASP A 6 -8.99 -14.96 -4.85
CA ASP A 6 -9.01 -15.59 -3.54
C ASP A 6 -10.22 -16.50 -3.41
N ARG A 7 -9.99 -17.80 -3.25
CA ARG A 7 -11.04 -18.81 -3.11
C ARG A 7 -11.94 -18.60 -1.88
N HIS A 8 -11.43 -17.97 -0.83
CA HIS A 8 -12.23 -17.74 0.39
C HIS A 8 -13.31 -16.67 0.23
N GLN A 9 -13.20 -15.78 -0.75
CA GLN A 9 -14.26 -14.80 -1.05
C GLN A 9 -15.38 -15.40 -1.90
N GLU A 10 -15.13 -16.51 -2.56
CA GLU A 10 -16.13 -17.17 -3.42
C GLU A 10 -17.15 -17.97 -2.61
N THR A 11 -16.78 -18.49 -1.44
CA THR A 11 -17.65 -19.36 -0.60
C THR A 11 -18.66 -18.64 0.28
N SER A 12 -18.57 -17.33 0.44
CA SER A 12 -19.45 -16.56 1.33
C SER A 12 -20.81 -16.18 0.74
N ALA A 13 -21.10 -16.54 -0.51
CA ALA A 13 -22.42 -16.37 -1.13
C ALA A 13 -23.07 -17.75 -1.37
N SER A 14 -23.23 -18.53 -0.33
CA SER A 14 -23.98 -19.79 -0.42
C SER A 14 -25.46 -19.50 -0.58
N THR A 15 -26.03 -19.93 -1.69
CA THR A 15 -27.47 -20.06 -1.87
C THR A 15 -27.97 -21.12 -0.89
N ASP A 16 -29.07 -20.84 -0.19
CA ASP A 16 -29.69 -21.78 0.75
C ASP A 16 -30.32 -22.95 -0.03
N HIS A 17 -29.73 -24.14 0.10
CA HIS A 17 -30.19 -25.37 -0.52
C HIS A 17 -30.93 -26.27 0.47
N SER A 18 -31.53 -25.75 1.53
CA SER A 18 -32.28 -26.49 2.54
C SER A 18 -33.58 -27.03 1.97
N GLY A 19 -33.55 -28.19 1.37
CA GLY A 19 -34.79 -28.84 0.84
C GLY A 19 -34.62 -30.15 0.11
N ALA A 20 -33.39 -30.58 -0.16
CA ALA A 20 -33.11 -31.82 -0.87
C ALA A 20 -33.11 -33.03 0.11
N ILE A 21 -34.19 -33.81 0.12
CA ILE A 21 -34.32 -35.05 0.90
C ILE A 21 -34.38 -36.24 -0.07
N GLY A 22 -33.39 -37.14 -0.03
CA GLY A 22 -33.32 -38.35 -0.83
C GLY A 22 -31.93 -38.67 -1.37
N VAL A 23 -31.61 -39.94 -1.62
CA VAL A 23 -30.25 -40.37 -2.05
C VAL A 23 -29.91 -39.81 -3.43
N ASP A 24 -30.87 -39.85 -4.39
CA ASP A 24 -30.67 -39.29 -5.73
C ASP A 24 -30.64 -37.76 -5.73
N ALA A 25 -31.35 -37.12 -4.77
CA ALA A 25 -31.33 -35.68 -4.60
C ALA A 25 -29.97 -35.17 -4.14
N GLN A 26 -29.24 -35.92 -3.33
CA GLN A 26 -27.91 -35.56 -2.87
C GLN A 26 -26.87 -35.59 -4.00
N GLU A 27 -26.91 -36.60 -4.84
CA GLU A 27 -26.01 -36.72 -6.01
C GLU A 27 -26.30 -35.63 -7.05
N ASN A 28 -27.58 -35.37 -7.35
CA ASN A 28 -28.01 -34.30 -8.24
C ASN A 28 -27.58 -32.91 -7.70
N LEU A 29 -27.73 -32.68 -6.38
CA LEU A 29 -27.30 -31.44 -5.75
C LEU A 29 -25.79 -31.25 -5.82
N LEU A 30 -24.99 -32.30 -5.58
CA LEU A 30 -23.53 -32.25 -5.71
C LEU A 30 -23.11 -31.92 -7.15
N ASN A 31 -23.75 -32.52 -8.13
CA ASN A 31 -23.48 -32.25 -9.54
C ASN A 31 -23.84 -30.81 -9.90
N GLN A 32 -25.01 -30.30 -9.48
CA GLN A 32 -25.41 -28.91 -9.69
C GLN A 32 -24.43 -27.93 -9.03
N LEU A 33 -24.06 -28.14 -7.77
CA LEU A 33 -23.10 -27.31 -7.06
C LEU A 33 -21.73 -27.29 -7.75
N THR A 34 -21.27 -28.43 -8.27
CA THR A 34 -20.02 -28.54 -9.00
C THR A 34 -20.06 -27.77 -10.33
N GLU A 35 -21.19 -27.85 -11.06
CA GLU A 35 -21.38 -27.09 -12.31
C GLU A 35 -21.49 -25.59 -12.07
N GLU A 36 -22.24 -25.18 -11.03
CA GLU A 36 -22.38 -23.77 -10.64
C GLU A 36 -21.02 -23.20 -10.19
N GLU A 37 -20.27 -23.91 -9.37
CA GLU A 37 -18.93 -23.51 -8.91
C GLU A 37 -17.96 -23.40 -10.11
N GLY A 38 -18.01 -24.38 -11.03
CA GLY A 38 -17.21 -24.36 -12.26
C GLY A 38 -17.53 -23.15 -13.15
N THR A 39 -18.83 -22.82 -13.29
CA THR A 39 -19.28 -21.69 -14.08
C THR A 39 -18.89 -20.37 -13.42
N ARG A 40 -19.08 -20.24 -12.10
CA ARG A 40 -18.70 -19.07 -11.33
C ARG A 40 -17.20 -18.82 -11.41
N THR A 41 -16.38 -19.85 -11.22
CA THR A 41 -14.91 -19.77 -11.32
C THR A 41 -14.48 -19.29 -12.71
N ARG A 42 -15.10 -19.78 -13.78
CA ARG A 42 -14.84 -19.30 -15.16
C ARG A 42 -15.19 -17.81 -15.30
N GLN A 43 -16.34 -17.39 -14.82
CA GLN A 43 -16.76 -15.98 -14.87
C GLN A 43 -15.81 -15.05 -14.13
N VAL A 44 -15.39 -15.41 -12.91
CA VAL A 44 -14.43 -14.62 -12.12
C VAL A 44 -13.09 -14.51 -12.85
N ARG A 45 -12.61 -15.62 -13.42
CA ARG A 45 -11.38 -15.63 -14.21
C ARG A 45 -11.47 -14.73 -15.43
N ASP A 46 -12.58 -14.82 -16.18
CA ASP A 46 -12.75 -14.06 -17.41
C ASP A 46 -12.92 -12.56 -17.13
N ARG A 47 -13.66 -12.18 -16.07
CA ARG A 47 -13.72 -10.79 -15.60
C ARG A 47 -12.32 -10.26 -15.24
N GLY A 48 -11.52 -11.03 -14.51
CA GLY A 48 -10.16 -10.66 -14.17
C GLY A 48 -9.26 -10.47 -15.39
N ARG A 49 -9.40 -11.31 -16.43
CA ARG A 49 -8.67 -11.15 -17.70
C ARG A 49 -9.06 -9.89 -18.45
N VAL A 50 -10.36 -9.61 -18.55
CA VAL A 50 -10.88 -8.38 -19.17
C VAL A 50 -10.36 -7.14 -18.43
N PHE A 51 -10.40 -7.15 -17.11
CA PHE A 51 -9.89 -6.08 -16.27
C PHE A 51 -8.38 -5.85 -16.48
N LEU A 52 -7.57 -6.91 -16.42
CA LEU A 52 -6.12 -6.82 -16.65
C LEU A 52 -5.78 -6.30 -18.06
N ASN A 53 -6.51 -6.75 -19.08
CA ASN A 53 -6.32 -6.29 -20.45
C ASN A 53 -6.65 -4.79 -20.60
N GLY A 54 -7.73 -4.33 -19.98
CA GLY A 54 -8.08 -2.91 -19.95
C GLY A 54 -7.00 -2.05 -19.27
N LEU A 55 -6.47 -2.52 -18.14
CA LEU A 55 -5.36 -1.83 -17.46
C LEU A 55 -4.08 -1.82 -18.31
N ARG A 56 -3.74 -2.95 -18.94
CA ARG A 56 -2.58 -3.03 -19.84
C ARG A 56 -2.68 -2.01 -20.96
N GLN A 57 -3.80 -1.97 -21.66
CA GLN A 57 -4.02 -1.00 -22.74
C GLN A 57 -3.87 0.45 -22.26
N ARG A 58 -4.41 0.78 -21.08
CA ARG A 58 -4.25 2.13 -20.49
C ARG A 58 -2.79 2.46 -20.18
N CYS A 59 -2.02 1.52 -19.65
CA CYS A 59 -0.60 1.73 -19.34
C CYS A 59 0.21 1.91 -20.61
N GLU A 60 0.02 1.05 -21.62
CA GLU A 60 0.74 1.10 -22.90
C GLU A 60 0.39 2.35 -23.72
N ALA A 61 -0.83 2.87 -23.60
CA ALA A 61 -1.25 4.11 -24.27
C ALA A 61 -0.64 5.38 -23.67
N ASN A 62 -0.31 5.36 -22.37
CA ASN A 62 0.17 6.54 -21.65
C ASN A 62 1.69 6.58 -21.44
N ALA A 63 2.38 5.46 -21.63
CA ALA A 63 3.82 5.39 -21.43
C ALA A 63 4.44 4.30 -22.32
N ALA A 64 5.66 4.54 -22.80
CA ALA A 64 6.46 3.55 -23.54
C ALA A 64 7.04 2.49 -22.56
N ILE A 65 6.17 1.73 -21.91
CA ILE A 65 6.53 0.70 -20.93
C ILE A 65 6.06 -0.67 -21.40
N SER A 66 6.83 -1.71 -21.09
CA SER A 66 6.40 -3.10 -21.28
C SER A 66 5.51 -3.49 -20.11
N VAL A 67 4.32 -4.00 -20.40
CA VAL A 67 3.34 -4.39 -19.38
C VAL A 67 3.10 -5.91 -19.43
N ASP A 68 3.56 -6.60 -18.39
CA ASP A 68 3.21 -8.00 -18.14
C ASP A 68 1.94 -8.10 -17.29
N THR A 69 1.08 -9.06 -17.63
CA THR A 69 -0.17 -9.31 -16.90
C THR A 69 -0.22 -10.74 -16.40
N ARG A 70 -0.45 -10.89 -15.09
CA ARG A 70 -0.53 -12.21 -14.45
C ARG A 70 -1.81 -12.33 -13.63
N GLN A 71 -2.48 -13.44 -13.79
CA GLN A 71 -3.61 -13.84 -12.96
C GLN A 71 -3.24 -15.10 -12.20
N ARG A 72 -3.44 -15.11 -10.89
CA ARG A 72 -3.12 -16.23 -10.02
C ARG A 72 -4.28 -16.55 -9.08
N TYR A 73 -4.42 -17.83 -8.74
CA TYR A 73 -5.27 -18.29 -7.65
C TYR A 73 -4.44 -18.38 -6.37
N GLY A 74 -5.01 -17.98 -5.26
CA GLY A 74 -4.37 -18.13 -3.96
C GLY A 74 -4.52 -16.90 -3.07
N GLN A 75 -3.72 -16.87 -2.01
CA GLN A 75 -3.69 -15.76 -1.08
C GLN A 75 -2.79 -14.63 -1.60
N LEU A 76 -3.29 -13.41 -1.50
CA LEU A 76 -2.58 -12.21 -1.95
C LEU A 76 -1.19 -12.09 -1.33
N LEU A 77 -1.10 -12.24 -0.01
CA LEU A 77 0.15 -12.04 0.71
C LEU A 77 1.23 -13.06 0.31
N GLY A 78 0.91 -14.35 0.29
CA GLY A 78 1.86 -15.39 -0.13
C GLY A 78 2.39 -15.16 -1.54
N THR A 79 1.51 -14.73 -2.47
CA THR A 79 1.91 -14.41 -3.85
C THR A 79 2.87 -13.21 -3.91
N LEU A 80 2.65 -12.18 -3.09
CA LEU A 80 3.54 -11.02 -3.05
C LEU A 80 4.90 -11.36 -2.41
N GLU A 81 4.90 -12.19 -1.36
CA GLU A 81 6.13 -12.65 -0.72
C GLU A 81 7.00 -13.49 -1.67
N GLU A 82 6.41 -14.38 -2.45
CA GLU A 82 7.11 -15.15 -3.47
C GLU A 82 7.79 -14.27 -4.53
N GLN A 83 7.13 -13.16 -4.91
CA GLN A 83 7.60 -12.30 -6.00
C GLN A 83 8.49 -11.13 -5.54
N GLN A 84 8.61 -10.88 -4.24
CA GLN A 84 9.26 -9.66 -3.72
C GLN A 84 10.73 -9.50 -4.12
N GLN A 85 11.43 -10.58 -4.51
CA GLN A 85 12.83 -10.47 -4.93
C GLN A 85 12.97 -9.74 -6.28
N ASP A 86 12.00 -9.91 -7.17
CA ASP A 86 11.98 -9.35 -8.51
C ASP A 86 11.24 -8.01 -8.61
N VAL A 87 10.69 -7.52 -7.48
CA VAL A 87 9.88 -6.32 -7.43
C VAL A 87 10.65 -5.18 -6.76
N ALA A 88 10.71 -4.02 -7.42
CA ALA A 88 11.27 -2.81 -6.86
C ALA A 88 10.26 -2.03 -6.00
N LEU A 89 8.99 -2.01 -6.41
CA LEU A 89 7.90 -1.26 -5.78
C LEU A 89 6.57 -1.95 -6.03
N TYR A 90 5.77 -2.14 -5.00
CA TYR A 90 4.36 -2.51 -5.14
C TYR A 90 3.48 -1.28 -5.22
N VAL A 91 2.51 -1.28 -6.12
CA VAL A 91 1.50 -0.21 -6.22
C VAL A 91 0.15 -0.80 -5.87
N LEU A 92 -0.51 -0.23 -4.87
CA LEU A 92 -1.78 -0.71 -4.33
C LEU A 92 -2.80 0.42 -4.26
N GLY A 93 -4.06 0.12 -4.60
CA GLY A 93 -5.17 0.99 -4.23
C GLY A 93 -5.36 0.97 -2.72
N ARG A 94 -5.55 2.14 -2.11
CA ARG A 94 -5.78 2.27 -0.66
C ARG A 94 -7.07 1.61 -0.20
N ARG A 95 -8.06 1.55 -1.07
CA ARG A 95 -9.38 0.97 -0.82
C ARG A 95 -9.62 -0.21 -1.72
N GLY A 96 -10.18 -1.28 -1.16
CA GLY A 96 -10.76 -2.34 -1.95
C GLY A 96 -12.19 -2.01 -2.35
N GLU A 97 -12.77 -2.82 -3.22
CA GLU A 97 -14.14 -2.71 -3.72
C GLU A 97 -15.18 -2.65 -2.58
N SER A 98 -14.92 -3.34 -1.47
CA SER A 98 -15.78 -3.39 -0.28
C SER A 98 -15.71 -2.15 0.62
N ALA A 99 -14.73 -1.25 0.44
CA ALA A 99 -14.52 -0.07 1.29
C ALA A 99 -15.04 1.24 0.65
N ALA A 100 -15.98 1.14 -0.28
CA ALA A 100 -16.50 2.30 -1.03
C ALA A 100 -17.26 3.31 -0.16
N HIS A 101 -17.66 2.95 1.06
CA HIS A 101 -18.59 3.74 1.88
C HIS A 101 -17.94 4.68 2.91
N THR A 102 -16.64 4.57 3.18
CA THR A 102 -15.98 5.44 4.15
C THR A 102 -14.67 6.04 3.63
N ARG A 103 -14.52 7.36 3.74
CA ARG A 103 -13.34 8.09 3.23
C ARG A 103 -12.02 7.77 4.00
N ARG A 104 -12.13 7.20 5.20
CA ARG A 104 -10.98 6.95 6.10
C ARG A 104 -10.57 5.48 6.22
N ASP A 105 -11.28 4.54 5.56
CA ASP A 105 -10.95 3.14 5.72
C ASP A 105 -9.74 2.74 4.89
N LEU A 106 -8.80 2.12 5.57
CA LEU A 106 -7.68 1.42 4.97
C LEU A 106 -8.15 0.00 4.61
N GLY A 107 -7.96 -0.40 3.36
CA GLY A 107 -8.27 -1.77 2.95
C GLY A 107 -7.50 -2.78 3.81
N ARG A 108 -8.16 -3.84 4.27
CA ARG A 108 -7.54 -4.91 5.07
C ARG A 108 -6.24 -5.43 4.46
N HIS A 109 -6.20 -5.55 3.15
CA HIS A 109 -5.04 -6.02 2.42
C HIS A 109 -3.86 -5.05 2.49
N VAL A 110 -4.10 -3.74 2.43
CA VAL A 110 -3.03 -2.73 2.52
C VAL A 110 -2.33 -2.81 3.88
N GLU A 111 -3.10 -2.92 4.97
CA GLU A 111 -2.52 -3.07 6.31
C GLU A 111 -1.68 -4.34 6.43
N MET A 112 -2.21 -5.47 5.97
CA MET A 112 -1.55 -6.76 6.02
C MET A 112 -0.25 -6.76 5.19
N ILE A 113 -0.31 -6.26 3.95
CA ILE A 113 0.83 -6.18 3.05
C ILE A 113 1.91 -5.25 3.61
N SER A 114 1.52 -4.07 4.11
CA SER A 114 2.46 -3.11 4.69
C SER A 114 3.19 -3.62 5.92
N ARG A 115 2.66 -4.63 6.61
CA ARG A 115 3.30 -5.28 7.77
C ARG A 115 4.32 -6.35 7.41
N GLN A 116 4.17 -7.01 6.27
CA GLN A 116 4.88 -8.26 5.98
C GLN A 116 5.79 -8.15 4.76
N VAL A 117 5.39 -7.39 3.75
CA VAL A 117 6.20 -7.22 2.54
C VAL A 117 7.36 -6.27 2.79
N ARG A 118 8.57 -6.71 2.42
CA ARG A 118 9.83 -5.96 2.66
C ARG A 118 10.21 -5.00 1.53
N ARG A 119 9.37 -4.87 0.51
CA ARG A 119 9.58 -3.92 -0.58
C ARG A 119 8.79 -2.65 -0.34
N PRO A 120 9.23 -1.51 -0.87
CA PRO A 120 8.45 -0.29 -0.85
C PRO A 120 7.05 -0.50 -1.43
N ILE A 121 6.05 0.12 -0.83
CA ILE A 121 4.66 0.04 -1.26
C ILE A 121 4.15 1.46 -1.47
N LEU A 122 3.75 1.78 -2.70
CA LEU A 122 3.01 2.99 -3.02
C LEU A 122 1.50 2.70 -2.88
N THR A 123 0.89 3.36 -1.92
CA THR A 123 -0.57 3.29 -1.72
C THR A 123 -1.22 4.52 -2.33
N VAL A 124 -2.13 4.31 -3.26
CA VAL A 124 -2.82 5.38 -4.01
C VAL A 124 -4.28 5.46 -3.60
N ALA A 125 -4.76 6.68 -3.36
CA ALA A 125 -6.15 6.97 -3.01
C ALA A 125 -6.75 7.98 -4.01
N GLY A 126 -7.65 7.52 -4.86
CA GLY A 126 -8.30 8.38 -5.86
C GLY A 126 -7.46 8.60 -7.12
N GLU A 127 -7.62 9.77 -7.73
CA GLU A 127 -6.85 10.14 -8.92
C GLU A 127 -5.39 10.38 -8.55
N PHE A 128 -4.49 9.87 -9.38
CA PHE A 128 -3.06 10.05 -9.22
C PHE A 128 -2.58 11.18 -10.14
N ALA A 129 -1.88 12.13 -9.54
CA ALA A 129 -1.09 13.12 -10.27
C ALA A 129 0.40 12.86 -10.00
N GLU A 130 1.26 13.25 -10.95
CA GLU A 130 2.71 13.17 -10.76
C GLU A 130 3.14 14.08 -9.60
N PRO A 131 3.86 13.53 -8.59
CA PRO A 131 4.27 14.31 -7.43
C PRO A 131 5.21 15.45 -7.80
N ARG A 132 4.93 16.64 -7.25
CA ARG A 132 5.75 17.85 -7.40
C ARG A 132 6.43 18.26 -6.11
N SER A 133 6.03 17.68 -4.99
CA SER A 133 6.59 17.91 -3.67
C SER A 133 6.40 16.67 -2.80
N ALA A 134 7.42 16.30 -2.03
CA ALA A 134 7.37 15.14 -1.15
C ALA A 134 7.61 15.51 0.31
N LEU A 135 6.86 14.87 1.22
CA LEU A 135 7.08 14.95 2.66
C LEU A 135 7.57 13.61 3.19
N ILE A 136 8.65 13.63 3.94
CA ILE A 136 9.16 12.45 4.67
C ILE A 136 8.78 12.58 6.14
N ALA A 137 7.93 11.68 6.63
CA ALA A 137 7.67 11.51 8.05
C ALA A 137 8.86 10.79 8.71
N TYR A 138 9.62 11.52 9.52
CA TYR A 138 10.93 11.10 10.00
C TYR A 138 10.99 11.04 11.53
N ASP A 139 11.57 9.99 12.09
CA ASP A 139 11.78 9.83 13.54
C ASP A 139 13.25 9.58 13.94
N GLY A 140 14.17 9.67 12.98
CA GLY A 140 15.60 9.43 13.18
C GLY A 140 15.99 7.96 13.35
N LYS A 141 15.04 7.02 13.40
CA LYS A 141 15.32 5.61 13.59
C LYS A 141 15.65 4.90 12.29
N ARG A 142 16.09 3.64 12.41
CA ARG A 142 16.58 2.81 11.31
C ARG A 142 15.65 2.80 10.10
N MET A 143 14.32 2.69 10.31
CA MET A 143 13.35 2.59 9.25
C MET A 143 13.26 3.88 8.44
N THR A 144 13.11 5.00 9.11
CA THR A 144 12.98 6.31 8.45
C THR A 144 14.31 6.79 7.86
N ARG A 145 15.45 6.40 8.44
CA ARG A 145 16.76 6.58 7.79
C ARG A 145 16.84 5.82 6.47
N ARG A 146 16.33 4.58 6.44
CA ARG A 146 16.29 3.80 5.20
C ARG A 146 15.41 4.47 4.13
N CYS A 147 14.33 5.15 4.51
CA CYS A 147 13.54 5.96 3.58
C CYS A 147 14.40 7.05 2.93
N VAL A 148 15.14 7.80 3.73
CA VAL A 148 16.05 8.86 3.25
C VAL A 148 17.11 8.28 2.29
N GLU A 149 17.76 7.17 2.66
CA GLU A 149 18.76 6.51 1.82
C GLU A 149 18.20 6.02 0.49
N LEU A 150 17.01 5.42 0.49
CA LEU A 150 16.38 4.93 -0.73
C LEU A 150 16.01 6.07 -1.69
N ILE A 151 15.56 7.20 -1.15
CA ILE A 151 15.30 8.40 -1.96
C ILE A 151 16.61 8.94 -2.53
N ALA A 152 17.64 9.09 -1.70
CA ALA A 152 18.96 9.56 -2.10
C ALA A 152 19.60 8.70 -3.21
N GLN A 153 19.27 7.41 -3.28
CA GLN A 153 19.73 6.48 -4.32
C GLN A 153 18.95 6.60 -5.65
N ASN A 154 17.92 7.44 -5.72
CA ASN A 154 17.08 7.61 -6.91
C ASN A 154 17.19 9.02 -7.49
N PRO A 155 18.23 9.32 -8.28
CA PRO A 155 18.47 10.66 -8.82
C PRO A 155 17.35 11.16 -9.75
N LYS A 156 16.49 10.28 -10.26
CA LYS A 156 15.32 10.65 -11.08
C LYS A 156 14.27 11.46 -10.31
N LEU A 157 14.38 11.50 -8.97
CA LEU A 157 13.47 12.26 -8.11
C LEU A 157 14.04 13.61 -7.67
N ASN A 158 15.23 14.01 -8.16
CA ASN A 158 15.94 15.23 -7.70
C ASN A 158 15.17 16.53 -7.96
N ASP A 159 14.31 16.55 -8.97
CA ASP A 159 13.48 17.72 -9.29
C ASP A 159 12.32 17.92 -8.30
N ILE A 160 12.09 16.96 -7.40
CA ILE A 160 11.03 17.02 -6.41
C ILE A 160 11.58 17.57 -5.09
N PRO A 161 11.18 18.78 -4.63
CA PRO A 161 11.57 19.31 -3.33
C PRO A 161 11.07 18.42 -2.21
N ILE A 162 11.91 18.21 -1.19
CA ILE A 162 11.65 17.30 -0.09
C ILE A 162 11.55 18.07 1.23
N HIS A 163 10.46 17.82 1.96
CA HIS A 163 10.26 18.29 3.33
C HIS A 163 10.43 17.13 4.31
N VAL A 164 11.43 17.18 5.18
CA VAL A 164 11.65 16.18 6.22
C VAL A 164 11.07 16.69 7.53
N ILE A 165 10.01 16.06 8.01
CA ILE A 165 9.30 16.47 9.22
C ILE A 165 9.49 15.45 10.32
N MET A 166 10.03 15.89 11.46
CA MET A 166 10.08 15.11 12.70
C MET A 166 9.02 15.63 13.65
N SER A 167 8.21 14.74 14.22
CA SER A 167 7.10 15.10 15.13
C SER A 167 7.10 14.25 16.40
N GLY A 168 6.33 14.66 17.38
CA GLY A 168 6.21 14.00 18.67
C GLY A 168 7.01 14.66 19.78
N LYS A 169 7.42 13.92 20.81
CA LYS A 169 8.26 14.44 21.89
C LYS A 169 9.69 14.65 21.38
N ARG A 170 10.21 15.88 21.53
CA ARG A 170 11.57 16.21 21.08
C ARG A 170 12.61 15.42 21.88
N ALA A 171 13.42 14.65 21.19
CA ALA A 171 14.59 14.00 21.74
C ALA A 171 15.80 14.96 21.68
N ASN A 172 16.80 14.78 22.56
CA ASN A 172 17.99 15.65 22.62
C ASN A 172 18.82 15.63 21.34
N ASP A 173 18.69 14.58 20.52
CA ASP A 173 19.40 14.35 19.28
C ASP A 173 18.56 14.63 18.01
N ALA A 174 17.37 15.21 18.19
CA ALA A 174 16.45 15.48 17.07
C ALA A 174 17.09 16.34 15.97
N ASP A 175 17.79 17.40 16.35
CA ASP A 175 18.46 18.30 15.40
C ASP A 175 19.58 17.58 14.63
N LYS A 176 20.34 16.72 15.31
CA LYS A 176 21.37 15.90 14.69
C LYS A 176 20.78 14.92 13.65
N HIS A 177 19.64 14.33 13.96
CA HIS A 177 18.95 13.45 13.04
C HIS A 177 18.40 14.18 11.82
N LEU A 178 17.77 15.34 12.03
CA LEU A 178 17.29 16.18 10.93
C LEU A 178 18.43 16.68 10.05
N GLN A 179 19.54 17.09 10.65
CA GLN A 179 20.72 17.51 9.90
C GLN A 179 21.29 16.38 9.04
N TRP A 180 21.41 15.17 9.62
CA TRP A 180 21.87 13.99 8.89
C TRP A 180 20.97 13.70 7.66
N ALA A 181 19.64 13.76 7.81
CA ALA A 181 18.72 13.55 6.71
C ALA A 181 18.87 14.61 5.60
N LYS A 182 19.00 15.88 6.03
CA LYS A 182 19.24 17.00 5.12
C LYS A 182 20.55 16.83 4.34
N ASP A 183 21.64 16.54 5.01
CA ASP A 183 22.96 16.39 4.38
C ASP A 183 22.98 15.21 3.41
N THR A 184 22.37 14.08 3.80
CA THR A 184 22.28 12.89 2.96
C THR A 184 21.55 13.18 1.64
N LEU A 185 20.41 13.85 1.70
CA LEU A 185 19.60 14.17 0.52
C LEU A 185 20.24 15.31 -0.31
N ASN A 186 20.76 16.36 0.33
CA ASN A 186 21.44 17.43 -0.38
C ASN A 186 22.69 16.92 -1.13
N THR A 187 23.45 16.01 -0.54
CA THR A 187 24.60 15.37 -1.21
C THR A 187 24.18 14.57 -2.43
N ALA A 188 22.97 14.04 -2.42
CA ALA A 188 22.37 13.33 -3.56
C ALA A 188 21.69 14.26 -4.59
N GLY A 189 21.76 15.60 -4.39
CA GLY A 189 21.25 16.60 -5.34
C GLY A 189 19.82 17.06 -5.11
N PHE A 190 19.18 16.68 -3.98
CA PHE A 190 17.81 17.12 -3.68
C PHE A 190 17.78 18.49 -3.02
N THR A 191 16.72 19.25 -3.26
CA THR A 191 16.38 20.44 -2.48
C THR A 191 15.61 20.03 -1.25
N VAL A 192 16.16 20.31 -0.03
CA VAL A 192 15.63 19.76 1.23
C VAL A 192 15.40 20.84 2.28
N GLU A 193 14.19 20.84 2.83
CA GLU A 193 13.85 21.56 4.04
C GLU A 193 13.58 20.56 5.18
N THR A 194 14.01 20.93 6.39
CA THR A 194 13.77 20.11 7.58
C THR A 194 13.03 20.92 8.64
N ALA A 195 12.10 20.29 9.33
CA ALA A 195 11.41 20.93 10.46
C ALA A 195 11.11 19.92 11.57
N TYR A 196 11.05 20.45 12.80
CA TYR A 196 10.50 19.76 13.95
C TYR A 196 9.16 20.35 14.32
N ALA A 197 8.12 19.50 14.39
CA ALA A 197 6.77 19.86 14.76
C ALA A 197 6.37 19.15 16.07
N PRO A 198 6.30 19.86 17.21
CA PRO A 198 5.88 19.26 18.46
C PRO A 198 4.39 18.93 18.42
N GLY A 199 4.00 17.74 18.87
CA GLY A 199 2.60 17.33 18.91
C GLY A 199 2.39 15.88 18.51
N ASP A 200 1.13 15.54 18.28
CA ASP A 200 0.76 14.21 17.82
C ASP A 200 1.21 14.01 16.36
N PRO A 201 1.95 12.92 16.05
CA PRO A 201 2.51 12.71 14.73
C PRO A 201 1.48 12.66 13.59
N GLU A 202 0.28 12.09 13.83
CA GLU A 202 -0.75 12.03 12.80
C GLU A 202 -1.23 13.43 12.43
N GLN A 203 -1.53 14.24 13.44
CA GLN A 203 -2.01 15.61 13.25
C GLN A 203 -0.94 16.50 12.62
N GLU A 204 0.30 16.44 13.14
CA GLU A 204 1.39 17.27 12.65
C GLU A 204 1.83 16.94 11.23
N ILE A 205 1.90 15.64 10.87
CA ILE A 205 2.22 15.22 9.50
C ILE A 205 1.08 15.61 8.54
N THR A 206 -0.18 15.40 8.94
CA THR A 206 -1.34 15.78 8.12
C THR A 206 -1.37 17.29 7.89
N ARG A 207 -1.11 18.10 8.94
CA ARG A 207 -1.00 19.55 8.84
C ARG A 207 0.13 19.98 7.90
N ALA A 208 1.31 19.38 8.06
CA ALA A 208 2.47 19.68 7.24
C ALA A 208 2.27 19.33 5.75
N ILE A 209 1.54 18.25 5.44
CA ILE A 209 1.14 17.93 4.05
C ILE A 209 0.37 19.10 3.44
N GLY A 210 -0.62 19.64 4.16
CA GLY A 210 -1.41 20.77 3.67
C GLY A 210 -0.61 22.08 3.59
N GLU A 211 0.13 22.45 4.62
CA GLU A 211 0.92 23.69 4.68
C GLU A 211 2.05 23.74 3.64
N ARG A 212 2.68 22.58 3.36
CA ARG A 212 3.78 22.45 2.40
C ARG A 212 3.31 22.09 1.00
N GLN A 213 2.00 21.90 0.83
CA GLN A 213 1.42 21.43 -0.42
C GLN A 213 2.12 20.16 -0.95
N ALA A 214 2.51 19.28 -0.02
CA ALA A 214 3.13 18.02 -0.39
C ALA A 214 2.08 17.09 -0.99
N ASP A 215 2.38 16.52 -2.13
CA ASP A 215 1.51 15.63 -2.88
C ASP A 215 2.00 14.16 -2.89
N LEU A 216 3.08 13.88 -2.15
CA LEU A 216 3.58 12.55 -1.84
C LEU A 216 4.03 12.48 -0.38
N LEU A 217 3.55 11.47 0.34
CA LEU A 217 4.05 11.13 1.68
C LEU A 217 4.99 9.94 1.61
N VAL A 218 6.14 10.02 2.27
CA VAL A 218 7.06 8.89 2.47
C VAL A 218 7.22 8.61 3.95
N MET A 219 7.05 7.37 4.36
CA MET A 219 7.13 6.99 5.77
C MET A 219 7.66 5.57 5.98
N GLY A 220 8.27 5.34 7.12
CA GLY A 220 8.60 3.99 7.58
C GLY A 220 7.36 3.25 8.06
N ALA A 221 7.22 2.00 7.67
CA ALA A 221 6.15 1.13 8.16
C ALA A 221 6.65 0.29 9.34
N TYR A 222 5.81 0.17 10.37
CA TYR A 222 5.92 -0.80 11.46
C TYR A 222 7.34 -1.04 12.04
N SER A 223 7.90 -0.10 12.78
CA SER A 223 9.11 -0.39 13.54
C SER A 223 8.81 -1.47 14.60
N ARG A 224 9.54 -2.59 14.56
CA ARG A 224 9.40 -3.70 15.50
C ARG A 224 9.77 -3.24 16.92
N SER A 225 8.78 -2.82 17.71
CA SER A 225 8.86 -2.86 19.15
C SER A 225 7.89 -3.96 19.61
N PRO A 226 8.37 -5.09 20.11
CA PRO A 226 7.53 -6.25 20.43
C PRO A 226 6.49 -6.00 21.54
N LEU A 227 6.61 -4.90 22.27
CA LEU A 227 5.77 -4.59 23.43
C LEU A 227 4.64 -3.58 23.16
N ARG A 228 4.57 -2.94 21.99
CA ARG A 228 3.54 -1.92 21.67
C ARG A 228 2.48 -2.35 20.66
N SER A 229 2.60 -3.53 20.08
CA SER A 229 1.70 -3.98 19.00
C SER A 229 0.33 -4.52 19.49
N LEU A 230 0.12 -4.66 20.79
CA LEU A 230 -1.07 -5.32 21.33
C LEU A 230 -2.20 -4.38 21.74
N ILE A 231 -1.99 -3.06 21.87
CA ILE A 231 -2.99 -2.19 22.54
C ILE A 231 -3.41 -0.96 21.74
N LEU A 232 -2.66 -0.51 20.73
CA LEU A 232 -3.02 0.68 19.95
C LEU A 232 -2.73 0.46 18.46
N GLY A 233 -3.70 0.77 17.60
CA GLY A 233 -3.53 0.79 16.15
C GLY A 233 -2.19 1.42 15.80
N SER A 234 -1.40 0.80 14.92
CA SER A 234 -0.06 1.32 14.66
C SER A 234 -0.16 2.72 14.04
N ARG A 235 0.66 3.65 14.46
CA ARG A 235 0.77 5.01 13.88
C ARG A 235 0.88 5.01 12.36
N THR A 236 1.42 3.93 11.81
CA THR A 236 1.45 3.68 10.36
C THR A 236 0.04 3.60 9.78
N ASN A 237 -0.88 2.84 10.41
CA ASN A 237 -2.26 2.74 9.93
C ASN A 237 -3.00 4.06 10.07
N ASP A 238 -2.76 4.79 11.16
CA ASP A 238 -3.43 6.07 11.41
C ASP A 238 -3.00 7.10 10.36
N LEU A 239 -1.70 7.19 10.06
CA LEU A 239 -1.18 8.04 8.98
C LEU A 239 -1.65 7.59 7.60
N LEU A 240 -1.67 6.27 7.30
CA LEU A 240 -2.20 5.76 6.03
C LEU A 240 -3.70 6.04 5.86
N ARG A 241 -4.47 6.03 6.94
CA ARG A 241 -5.90 6.38 6.94
C ARG A 241 -6.13 7.88 6.78
N ALA A 242 -5.32 8.69 7.46
CA ALA A 242 -5.43 10.14 7.47
C ALA A 242 -4.90 10.78 6.18
N SER A 243 -3.88 10.18 5.56
CA SER A 243 -3.25 10.73 4.36
C SER A 243 -4.24 10.81 3.20
N GLN A 244 -4.34 11.97 2.59
CA GLN A 244 -5.13 12.20 1.37
C GLN A 244 -4.27 12.13 0.11
N VAL A 245 -2.96 12.04 0.26
CA VAL A 245 -1.99 11.96 -0.84
C VAL A 245 -1.46 10.53 -1.00
N PRO A 246 -0.94 10.17 -2.18
CA PRO A 246 -0.20 8.94 -2.38
C PRO A 246 0.88 8.76 -1.31
N THR A 247 1.00 7.55 -0.77
CA THR A 247 1.90 7.29 0.35
C THR A 247 2.83 6.13 0.04
N VAL A 248 4.14 6.37 0.12
CA VAL A 248 5.16 5.31 0.05
C VAL A 248 5.47 4.84 1.46
N THR A 249 5.23 3.58 1.73
CA THR A 249 5.64 2.91 2.97
C THR A 249 6.84 2.01 2.72
N ILE A 250 7.82 2.06 3.62
CA ILE A 250 9.04 1.25 3.55
C ILE A 250 9.11 0.39 4.80
N HIS A 251 9.24 -0.91 4.61
CA HIS A 251 9.43 -1.92 5.65
C HIS A 251 10.78 -2.62 5.47
N LEU A 252 11.45 -3.04 6.58
CA LEU A 252 12.75 -3.72 6.57
C LEU A 252 12.61 -5.17 6.99
#